data_4ffc0c4f68712253478079e43f367097
#
_entry.id   4ffc0c4f68712253478079e43f367097
#
_cell.length_a   1.000
_cell.length_b   1.000
_cell.length_c   1.000
_cell.angle_alpha   90.00
_cell.angle_beta   90.00
_cell.angle_gamma   90.00
#
_symmetry.space_group_name_H-M   'P 1'
#
loop_
_entity.id
_entity.type
_entity.pdbx_description
1 polymer ?
#
loop_
_entity_poly.entity_id
_entity_poly.type
_entity_poly.pdbx_seq_one_letter_code
_entity_poly.pdbx_strand_id
1 'polypeptide(L)'
;GYGASDIPVHMEWINDMSRGKVFSDGVYPFGFHCIIYYLHTVFRVDTYVLLRLFALVQNIYLHLVLLAFLKLCCKSRYLPYVGTLIYVLADWFSVHTYSRYFSSLPQEFGMLFILPAVYYAFAFFEERKNEVQAGDKKGRSSLFCLAWFAISFSLTLAIHFYGTIIAGLFCVGIAVGYAGFLFRKAYFFRLMAAGLISVMMAVLPMGAAYLTGTPLQGSLRWGMSVIQGGDDEEKDTG
;
A
#
# COMPACT_ATOMS: atom_id res chain seq x y z
N GLY A 1 7.39 -26.71 3.65
CA GLY A 1 7.34 -26.29 2.27
C GLY A 1 6.65 -24.96 2.14
N TYR A 2 7.20 -24.07 1.35
CA TYR A 2 6.47 -22.86 0.95
C TYR A 2 5.27 -23.28 0.11
N GLY A 3 4.08 -23.16 0.66
CA GLY A 3 2.84 -23.41 -0.08
C GLY A 3 2.39 -22.26 -0.97
N ALA A 4 3.14 -21.18 -1.07
CA ALA A 4 2.81 -20.06 -1.95
C ALA A 4 3.59 -20.20 -3.25
N SER A 5 2.89 -20.44 -4.34
CA SER A 5 3.42 -20.56 -5.70
C SER A 5 4.15 -19.29 -6.19
N ASP A 6 3.93 -18.15 -5.54
CA ASP A 6 4.38 -16.83 -6.02
C ASP A 6 5.82 -16.46 -5.58
N ILE A 7 6.34 -17.08 -4.50
CA ILE A 7 7.69 -16.76 -4.01
C ILE A 7 8.80 -16.98 -5.05
N PRO A 8 8.83 -18.09 -5.80
CA PRO A 8 9.82 -18.28 -6.85
C PRO A 8 9.78 -17.17 -7.91
N VAL A 9 8.58 -16.73 -8.30
CA VAL A 9 8.37 -15.66 -9.27
C VAL A 9 8.93 -14.34 -8.73
N HIS A 10 8.61 -13.98 -7.49
CA HIS A 10 9.14 -12.76 -6.86
C HIS A 10 10.67 -12.82 -6.70
N MET A 11 11.23 -13.99 -6.38
CA MET A 11 12.69 -14.18 -6.33
C MET A 11 13.33 -13.97 -7.72
N GLU A 12 12.71 -14.50 -8.78
CA GLU A 12 13.19 -14.32 -10.14
C GLU A 12 13.22 -12.84 -10.52
N TRP A 13 12.14 -12.10 -10.27
CA TRP A 13 12.07 -10.66 -10.54
C TRP A 13 13.14 -9.85 -9.78
N ILE A 14 13.40 -10.20 -8.51
CA ILE A 14 14.45 -9.56 -7.71
C ILE A 14 15.84 -9.88 -8.28
N ASN A 15 16.07 -11.13 -8.68
CA ASN A 15 17.33 -11.55 -9.28
C ASN A 15 17.56 -10.91 -10.67
N ASP A 16 16.49 -10.67 -11.43
CA ASP A 16 16.56 -9.97 -12.71
C ASP A 16 16.93 -8.50 -12.56
N MET A 17 16.56 -7.85 -11.44
CA MET A 17 17.03 -6.50 -11.13
C MET A 17 18.55 -6.43 -11.03
N SER A 18 19.22 -7.48 -10.52
CA SER A 18 20.68 -7.55 -10.49
C SER A 18 21.33 -7.63 -11.88
N ARG A 19 20.53 -8.00 -12.88
CA ARG A 19 20.91 -8.05 -14.30
C ARG A 19 20.48 -6.78 -15.07
N GLY A 20 19.99 -5.76 -14.34
CA GLY A 20 19.49 -4.50 -14.93
C GLY A 20 18.08 -4.58 -15.51
N LYS A 21 17.32 -5.65 -15.27
CA LYS A 21 15.95 -5.83 -15.76
C LYS A 21 14.95 -5.57 -14.63
N VAL A 22 14.45 -4.35 -14.54
CA VAL A 22 13.52 -3.95 -13.45
C VAL A 22 12.11 -4.51 -13.66
N PHE A 23 11.62 -4.59 -14.90
CA PHE A 23 10.29 -5.09 -15.26
C PHE A 23 10.39 -6.32 -16.17
N SER A 24 11.03 -7.39 -15.67
CA SER A 24 11.35 -8.57 -16.49
C SER A 24 10.13 -9.32 -17.02
N ASP A 25 9.03 -9.32 -16.26
CA ASP A 25 7.75 -9.95 -16.64
C ASP A 25 6.67 -8.92 -17.03
N GLY A 26 7.07 -7.69 -17.29
CA GLY A 26 6.17 -6.59 -17.61
C GLY A 26 5.97 -5.60 -16.47
N VAL A 27 5.28 -4.52 -16.80
CA VAL A 27 5.01 -3.42 -15.87
C VAL A 27 4.05 -3.88 -14.77
N TYR A 28 4.51 -3.78 -13.53
CA TYR A 28 3.77 -4.16 -12.31
C TYR A 28 4.27 -3.31 -11.13
N PRO A 29 3.50 -3.09 -10.04
CA PRO A 29 3.99 -2.47 -8.82
C PRO A 29 5.17 -3.24 -8.24
N PHE A 30 6.36 -2.65 -8.21
CA PHE A 30 7.60 -3.34 -7.89
C PHE A 30 8.33 -2.78 -6.67
N GLY A 31 7.70 -1.89 -5.92
CA GLY A 31 8.32 -1.25 -4.75
C GLY A 31 8.83 -2.25 -3.70
N PHE A 32 8.08 -3.32 -3.47
CA PHE A 32 8.55 -4.41 -2.60
C PHE A 32 9.84 -5.06 -3.12
N HIS A 33 9.89 -5.38 -4.41
CA HIS A 33 11.04 -6.00 -5.05
C HIS A 33 12.27 -5.09 -4.98
N CYS A 34 12.09 -3.78 -5.18
CA CYS A 34 13.16 -2.79 -5.01
C CYS A 34 13.73 -2.78 -3.60
N ILE A 35 12.88 -2.88 -2.56
CA ILE A 35 13.31 -2.91 -1.16
C ILE A 35 14.16 -4.17 -0.91
N ILE A 36 13.68 -5.34 -1.31
CA ILE A 36 14.40 -6.59 -1.13
C ILE A 36 15.70 -6.60 -1.94
N TYR A 37 15.67 -6.12 -3.18
CA TYR A 37 16.88 -5.98 -4.01
C TYR A 37 17.91 -5.03 -3.37
N TYR A 38 17.46 -3.90 -2.85
CA TYR A 38 18.33 -2.97 -2.14
C TYR A 38 18.99 -3.62 -0.92
N LEU A 39 18.21 -4.32 -0.09
CA LEU A 39 18.72 -5.04 1.07
C LEU A 39 19.70 -6.15 0.67
N HIS A 40 19.38 -6.93 -0.38
CA HIS A 40 20.27 -7.93 -0.95
C HIS A 40 21.61 -7.33 -1.37
N THR A 41 21.58 -6.21 -2.09
CA THR A 41 22.76 -5.56 -2.64
C THR A 41 23.65 -4.94 -1.55
N VAL A 42 23.03 -4.22 -0.59
CA VAL A 42 23.74 -3.50 0.47
C VAL A 42 24.33 -4.46 1.51
N PHE A 43 23.53 -5.43 1.96
CA PHE A 43 23.93 -6.34 3.02
C PHE A 43 24.53 -7.65 2.52
N ARG A 44 24.53 -7.89 1.20
CA ARG A 44 25.00 -9.11 0.55
C ARG A 44 24.38 -10.40 1.12
N VAL A 45 23.11 -10.29 1.53
CA VAL A 45 22.32 -11.43 2.02
C VAL A 45 21.57 -12.06 0.86
N ASP A 46 21.52 -13.38 0.82
CA ASP A 46 20.79 -14.13 -0.20
C ASP A 46 19.31 -13.73 -0.25
N THR A 47 18.74 -13.58 -1.44
CA THR A 47 17.36 -13.12 -1.66
C THR A 47 16.31 -14.00 -0.96
N TYR A 48 16.52 -15.33 -0.97
CA TYR A 48 15.62 -16.27 -0.31
C TYR A 48 15.65 -16.11 1.22
N VAL A 49 16.85 -15.93 1.78
CA VAL A 49 17.03 -15.67 3.22
C VAL A 49 16.36 -14.36 3.60
N LEU A 50 16.53 -13.31 2.78
CA LEU A 50 15.88 -12.02 3.02
C LEU A 50 14.37 -12.14 3.00
N LEU A 51 13.76 -12.79 2.02
CA LEU A 51 12.31 -12.97 1.96
C LEU A 51 11.77 -13.72 3.18
N ARG A 52 12.52 -14.67 3.73
CA ARG A 52 12.16 -15.37 4.96
C ARG A 52 12.25 -14.49 6.21
N LEU A 53 13.36 -13.80 6.38
CA LEU A 53 13.57 -12.91 7.53
C LEU A 53 12.63 -11.70 7.46
N PHE A 54 12.38 -11.20 6.26
CA PHE A 54 11.52 -10.04 6.05
C PHE A 54 10.06 -10.33 6.42
N ALA A 55 9.59 -11.56 6.28
CA ALA A 55 8.27 -11.97 6.74
C ALA A 55 8.09 -11.73 8.26
N LEU A 56 9.09 -12.05 9.07
CA LEU A 56 9.05 -11.77 10.50
C LEU A 56 9.00 -10.26 10.79
N VAL A 57 9.86 -9.50 10.14
CA VAL A 57 9.92 -8.03 10.28
C VAL A 57 8.58 -7.41 9.87
N GLN A 58 8.03 -7.81 8.73
CA GLN A 58 6.73 -7.38 8.22
C GLN A 58 5.61 -7.64 9.23
N ASN A 59 5.55 -8.84 9.80
CA ASN A 59 4.54 -9.20 10.79
C ASN A 59 4.64 -8.36 12.06
N ILE A 60 5.84 -8.17 12.59
CA ILE A 60 6.05 -7.32 13.76
C ILE A 60 5.56 -5.90 13.47
N TYR A 61 5.95 -5.32 12.32
CA TYR A 61 5.53 -3.97 11.95
C TYR A 61 4.02 -3.87 11.71
N LEU A 62 3.38 -4.88 11.12
CA LEU A 62 1.93 -4.88 10.91
C LEU A 62 1.19 -4.77 12.25
N HIS A 63 1.58 -5.55 13.25
CA HIS A 63 0.97 -5.49 14.58
C HIS A 63 1.26 -4.16 15.30
N LEU A 64 2.47 -3.61 15.15
CA LEU A 64 2.82 -2.30 15.69
C LEU A 64 2.04 -1.16 15.03
N VAL A 65 1.86 -1.20 13.71
CA VAL A 65 1.07 -0.22 12.97
C VAL A 65 -0.41 -0.30 13.37
N LEU A 66 -0.96 -1.52 13.50
CA LEU A 66 -2.32 -1.72 13.97
C LEU A 66 -2.51 -1.19 15.40
N LEU A 67 -1.61 -1.52 16.32
CA LEU A 67 -1.65 -1.03 17.69
C LEU A 67 -1.56 0.50 17.73
N ALA A 68 -0.65 1.10 16.96
CA ALA A 68 -0.49 2.54 16.88
C ALA A 68 -1.77 3.21 16.34
N PHE A 69 -2.34 2.68 15.27
CA PHE A 69 -3.59 3.17 14.68
C PHE A 69 -4.74 3.10 15.69
N LEU A 70 -4.92 1.97 16.36
CA LEU A 70 -5.97 1.82 17.38
C LEU A 70 -5.77 2.77 18.55
N LYS A 71 -4.52 3.03 18.98
CA LYS A 71 -4.22 4.04 20.02
C LYS A 71 -4.59 5.46 19.60
N LEU A 72 -4.48 5.78 18.33
CA LEU A 72 -4.85 7.10 17.80
C LEU A 72 -6.37 7.25 17.66
N CYS A 73 -7.07 6.15 17.34
CA CYS A 73 -8.53 6.17 17.11
C CYS A 73 -9.36 5.95 18.38
N CYS A 74 -8.83 5.25 19.39
CA CYS A 74 -9.57 4.85 20.57
C CYS A 74 -9.23 5.70 21.80
N LYS A 75 -10.26 6.23 22.48
CA LYS A 75 -10.08 6.97 23.74
C LYS A 75 -9.76 6.05 24.94
N SER A 76 -10.13 4.78 24.86
CA SER A 76 -9.89 3.82 25.93
C SER A 76 -8.42 3.41 25.99
N ARG A 77 -7.87 3.33 27.21
CA ARG A 77 -6.49 2.87 27.46
C ARG A 77 -6.28 1.41 27.05
N TYR A 78 -7.29 0.56 27.20
CA TYR A 78 -7.15 -0.91 27.04
C TYR A 78 -7.62 -1.40 25.68
N LEU A 79 -8.59 -0.73 25.05
CA LEU A 79 -9.19 -1.17 23.80
C LEU A 79 -8.18 -1.39 22.65
N PRO A 80 -7.13 -0.57 22.46
CA PRO A 80 -6.11 -0.83 21.45
C PRO A 80 -5.39 -2.16 21.62
N TYR A 81 -5.06 -2.52 22.86
CA TYR A 81 -4.37 -3.79 23.14
C TYR A 81 -5.29 -4.98 22.92
N VAL A 82 -6.56 -4.87 23.39
CA VAL A 82 -7.57 -5.91 23.17
C VAL A 82 -7.84 -6.09 21.68
N GLY A 83 -7.99 -5.01 20.91
CA GLY A 83 -8.19 -5.07 19.48
C GLY A 83 -7.03 -5.72 18.74
N THR A 84 -5.80 -5.35 19.09
CA THR A 84 -4.60 -5.99 18.52
C THR A 84 -4.53 -7.48 18.90
N LEU A 85 -4.84 -7.83 20.14
CA LEU A 85 -4.87 -9.23 20.59
C LEU A 85 -5.94 -10.04 19.84
N ILE A 86 -7.14 -9.48 19.66
CA ILE A 86 -8.20 -10.12 18.86
C ILE A 86 -7.72 -10.38 17.43
N TYR A 87 -7.01 -9.43 16.82
CA TYR A 87 -6.46 -9.60 15.48
C TYR A 87 -5.46 -10.77 15.43
N VAL A 88 -4.53 -10.86 16.41
CA VAL A 88 -3.57 -11.96 16.53
C VAL A 88 -4.29 -13.30 16.72
N LEU A 89 -5.32 -13.34 17.60
CA LEU A 89 -6.09 -14.56 17.86
C LEU A 89 -6.98 -14.97 16.69
N ALA A 90 -7.53 -14.00 15.96
CA ALA A 90 -8.33 -14.28 14.76
C ALA A 90 -7.51 -15.02 13.70
N ASP A 91 -6.22 -14.71 13.61
CA ASP A 91 -5.28 -15.43 12.77
C ASP A 91 -5.06 -16.86 13.24
N TRP A 92 -4.94 -17.09 14.55
CA TRP A 92 -4.86 -18.42 15.15
C TRP A 92 -6.09 -19.28 14.85
N PHE A 93 -7.28 -18.70 14.77
CA PHE A 93 -8.53 -19.39 14.46
C PHE A 93 -8.82 -19.51 12.95
N SER A 94 -7.83 -19.39 12.11
CA SER A 94 -7.93 -19.60 10.65
C SER A 94 -8.82 -18.60 9.89
N VAL A 95 -9.08 -17.43 10.45
CA VAL A 95 -9.73 -16.34 9.71
C VAL A 95 -8.81 -15.84 8.58
N HIS A 96 -7.49 -15.98 8.76
CA HIS A 96 -6.48 -15.78 7.73
C HIS A 96 -5.72 -17.08 7.50
N THR A 97 -5.28 -17.32 6.26
CA THR A 97 -4.42 -18.46 5.98
C THR A 97 -3.04 -18.24 6.59
N TYR A 98 -2.72 -19.01 7.63
CA TYR A 98 -1.46 -18.95 8.37
C TYR A 98 -0.21 -18.98 7.47
N SER A 99 -0.29 -19.65 6.31
CA SER A 99 0.77 -19.68 5.31
C SER A 99 1.17 -18.30 4.78
N ARG A 100 0.26 -17.32 4.75
CA ARG A 100 0.55 -15.97 4.29
C ARG A 100 1.38 -15.15 5.27
N TYR A 101 1.32 -15.43 6.56
CA TYR A 101 2.13 -14.75 7.57
C TYR A 101 3.59 -15.19 7.57
N PHE A 102 3.90 -16.37 7.01
CA PHE A 102 5.27 -16.86 6.87
C PHE A 102 5.92 -16.55 5.53
N SER A 103 5.21 -15.89 4.63
CA SER A 103 5.73 -15.46 3.34
C SER A 103 5.73 -13.94 3.25
N SER A 104 6.86 -13.39 2.85
CA SER A 104 6.95 -11.96 2.54
C SER A 104 6.52 -11.76 1.09
N LEU A 105 5.28 -11.33 0.91
CA LEU A 105 4.71 -11.03 -0.39
C LEU A 105 4.37 -9.54 -0.51
N PRO A 106 4.36 -8.97 -1.71
CA PRO A 106 4.05 -7.56 -1.91
C PRO A 106 2.69 -7.15 -1.34
N GLN A 107 1.70 -8.02 -1.45
CA GLN A 107 0.34 -7.77 -0.97
C GLN A 107 0.31 -7.54 0.55
N GLU A 108 0.90 -8.45 1.31
CA GLU A 108 0.97 -8.40 2.77
C GLU A 108 1.84 -7.22 3.25
N PHE A 109 2.93 -6.95 2.55
CA PHE A 109 3.77 -5.80 2.85
C PHE A 109 3.04 -4.47 2.59
N GLY A 110 2.25 -4.39 1.53
CA GLY A 110 1.43 -3.22 1.21
C GLY A 110 0.42 -2.86 2.30
N MET A 111 -0.05 -3.85 3.09
CA MET A 111 -0.99 -3.62 4.20
C MET A 111 -0.43 -2.69 5.28
N LEU A 112 0.89 -2.63 5.45
CA LEU A 112 1.55 -1.72 6.41
C LEU A 112 1.21 -0.25 6.17
N PHE A 113 0.91 0.12 4.94
CA PHE A 113 0.71 1.52 4.52
C PHE A 113 -0.77 1.93 4.44
N ILE A 114 -1.70 0.96 4.51
CA ILE A 114 -3.15 1.24 4.46
C ILE A 114 -3.58 2.06 5.68
N LEU A 115 -3.27 1.59 6.89
CA LEU A 115 -3.70 2.26 8.12
C LEU A 115 -3.09 3.67 8.27
N PRO A 116 -1.80 3.90 8.01
CA PRO A 116 -1.24 5.25 7.95
C PRO A 116 -1.93 6.16 6.92
N ALA A 117 -2.20 5.65 5.70
CA ALA A 117 -2.90 6.44 4.69
C ALA A 117 -4.30 6.87 5.17
N VAL A 118 -5.07 5.94 5.72
CA VAL A 118 -6.42 6.19 6.28
C VAL A 118 -6.36 7.17 7.45
N TYR A 119 -5.44 6.97 8.38
CA TYR A 119 -5.27 7.86 9.54
C TYR A 119 -4.94 9.29 9.12
N TYR A 120 -3.96 9.47 8.24
CA TYR A 120 -3.54 10.80 7.82
C TYR A 120 -4.56 11.49 6.90
N ALA A 121 -5.38 10.74 6.16
CA ALA A 121 -6.52 11.29 5.45
C ALA A 121 -7.56 11.86 6.44
N PHE A 122 -7.89 11.12 7.49
CA PHE A 122 -8.78 11.58 8.56
C PHE A 122 -8.18 12.79 9.31
N ALA A 123 -6.93 12.67 9.76
CA ALA A 123 -6.23 13.71 10.51
C ALA A 123 -6.15 15.04 9.73
N PHE A 124 -6.00 14.97 8.41
CA PHE A 124 -6.02 16.16 7.56
C PHE A 124 -7.31 16.97 7.74
N PHE A 125 -8.47 16.32 7.74
CA PHE A 125 -9.75 17.04 7.88
C PHE A 125 -9.89 17.68 9.27
N GLU A 126 -9.50 16.97 10.33
CA GLU A 126 -9.56 17.49 11.69
C GLU A 126 -8.59 18.65 11.91
N GLU A 127 -7.32 18.49 11.51
CA GLU A 127 -6.32 19.55 11.63
C GLU A 127 -6.71 20.77 10.80
N ARG A 128 -7.18 20.56 9.57
CA ARG A 128 -7.59 21.66 8.70
C ARG A 128 -8.80 22.42 9.24
N LYS A 129 -9.74 21.72 9.86
CA LYS A 129 -10.89 22.33 10.53
C LYS A 129 -10.43 23.23 11.67
N ASN A 130 -9.53 22.75 12.53
CA ASN A 130 -8.97 23.53 13.63
C ASN A 130 -8.21 24.76 13.13
N GLU A 131 -7.38 24.63 12.09
CA GLU A 131 -6.63 25.72 11.48
C GLU A 131 -7.55 26.81 10.90
N VAL A 132 -8.62 26.39 10.19
CA VAL A 132 -9.60 27.34 9.63
C VAL A 132 -10.33 28.10 10.73
N GLN A 133 -10.71 27.43 11.83
CA GLN A 133 -11.33 28.05 12.98
C GLN A 133 -10.40 29.04 13.71
N ALA A 134 -9.11 28.70 13.79
CA ALA A 134 -8.07 29.56 14.38
C ALA A 134 -7.60 30.71 13.46
N GLY A 135 -8.08 30.76 12.21
CA GLY A 135 -7.63 31.76 11.22
C GLY A 135 -6.21 31.51 10.69
N ASP A 136 -5.63 30.32 10.92
CA ASP A 136 -4.30 29.96 10.41
C ASP A 136 -4.35 29.68 8.91
N LYS A 137 -3.86 30.64 8.13
CA LYS A 137 -3.76 30.52 6.66
C LYS A 137 -2.63 29.59 6.20
N LYS A 138 -1.58 29.41 7.01
CA LYS A 138 -0.41 28.58 6.62
C LYS A 138 -0.75 27.09 6.66
N GLY A 139 -1.48 26.65 7.70
CA GLY A 139 -1.98 25.30 7.79
C GLY A 139 -0.85 24.25 7.82
N ARG A 140 0.16 24.42 8.68
CA ARG A 140 1.31 23.53 8.75
C ARG A 140 0.97 22.12 9.20
N SER A 141 0.06 21.98 10.19
CA SER A 141 -0.34 20.67 10.72
C SER A 141 -1.10 19.87 9.66
N SER A 142 -2.06 20.50 8.97
CA SER A 142 -2.80 19.84 7.90
C SER A 142 -1.91 19.49 6.71
N LEU A 143 -0.91 20.33 6.37
CA LEU A 143 0.06 20.01 5.31
C LEU A 143 0.96 18.83 5.70
N PHE A 144 1.37 18.72 6.95
CA PHE A 144 2.11 17.57 7.46
C PHE A 144 1.28 16.29 7.31
N CYS A 145 -0.02 16.33 7.69
CA CYS A 145 -0.91 15.18 7.49
C CYS A 145 -1.03 14.80 6.00
N LEU A 146 -1.17 15.79 5.11
CA LEU A 146 -1.22 15.52 3.66
C LEU A 146 0.07 14.93 3.11
N ALA A 147 1.23 15.35 3.60
CA ALA A 147 2.52 14.80 3.18
C ALA A 147 2.61 13.31 3.57
N TRP A 148 2.26 12.95 4.80
CA TRP A 148 2.24 11.56 5.23
C TRP A 148 1.15 10.73 4.56
N PHE A 149 -0.01 11.33 4.30
CA PHE A 149 -1.03 10.70 3.47
C PHE A 149 -0.48 10.38 2.08
N ALA A 150 0.13 11.37 1.41
CA ALA A 150 0.67 11.19 0.07
C ALA A 150 1.75 10.10 0.02
N ILE A 151 2.66 10.08 0.98
CA ILE A 151 3.70 9.04 1.08
C ILE A 151 3.06 7.67 1.31
N SER A 152 2.20 7.54 2.31
CA SER A 152 1.59 6.25 2.66
C SER A 152 0.71 5.70 1.53
N PHE A 153 -0.11 6.56 0.92
CA PHE A 153 -0.97 6.16 -0.20
C PHE A 153 -0.17 5.81 -1.46
N SER A 154 0.89 6.56 -1.75
CA SER A 154 1.83 6.24 -2.83
C SER A 154 2.49 4.87 -2.61
N LEU A 155 2.90 4.56 -1.39
CA LEU A 155 3.51 3.28 -1.05
C LEU A 155 2.54 2.10 -1.20
N THR A 156 1.24 2.27 -0.88
CA THR A 156 0.26 1.21 -1.18
C THR A 156 0.26 0.87 -2.66
N LEU A 157 0.24 1.89 -3.53
CA LEU A 157 0.19 1.71 -4.99
C LEU A 157 1.52 1.20 -5.56
N ALA A 158 2.65 1.72 -5.08
CA ALA A 158 3.98 1.29 -5.55
C ALA A 158 4.30 -0.16 -5.17
N ILE A 159 3.68 -0.69 -4.11
CA ILE A 159 3.94 -2.04 -3.61
C ILE A 159 2.95 -3.05 -4.17
N HIS A 160 1.63 -2.75 -4.06
CA HIS A 160 0.60 -3.66 -4.55
C HIS A 160 -0.76 -2.96 -4.69
N PHE A 161 -1.42 -3.10 -5.83
CA PHE A 161 -2.65 -2.39 -6.15
C PHE A 161 -3.84 -2.73 -5.23
N TYR A 162 -3.92 -3.94 -4.64
CA TYR A 162 -4.97 -4.27 -3.67
C TYR A 162 -4.93 -3.38 -2.43
N GLY A 163 -3.73 -3.09 -1.92
CA GLY A 163 -3.58 -2.15 -0.82
C GLY A 163 -4.15 -0.77 -1.13
N THR A 164 -3.95 -0.31 -2.37
CA THR A 164 -4.49 0.96 -2.86
C THR A 164 -6.01 0.97 -2.96
N ILE A 165 -6.61 -0.11 -3.46
CA ILE A 165 -8.07 -0.24 -3.53
C ILE A 165 -8.67 -0.15 -2.13
N ILE A 166 -8.14 -0.91 -1.18
CA ILE A 166 -8.62 -0.91 0.21
C ILE A 166 -8.45 0.48 0.84
N ALA A 167 -7.27 1.07 0.75
CA ALA A 167 -7.01 2.42 1.25
C ALA A 167 -7.92 3.46 0.59
N GLY A 168 -8.15 3.35 -0.72
CA GLY A 168 -9.05 4.21 -1.49
C GLY A 168 -10.49 4.12 -1.01
N LEU A 169 -11.01 2.92 -0.77
CA LEU A 169 -12.36 2.72 -0.24
C LEU A 169 -12.54 3.38 1.14
N PHE A 170 -11.56 3.24 2.03
CA PHE A 170 -11.58 3.95 3.32
C PHE A 170 -11.51 5.47 3.15
N CYS A 171 -10.68 5.97 2.22
CA CYS A 171 -10.59 7.40 1.93
C CYS A 171 -11.92 7.95 1.37
N VAL A 172 -12.63 7.18 0.53
CA VAL A 172 -13.99 7.54 0.07
C VAL A 172 -14.94 7.61 1.24
N GLY A 173 -14.93 6.65 2.16
CA GLY A 173 -15.74 6.69 3.39
C GLY A 173 -15.47 7.94 4.23
N ILE A 174 -14.20 8.32 4.40
CA ILE A 174 -13.80 9.56 5.08
C ILE A 174 -14.34 10.79 4.31
N ALA A 175 -14.17 10.82 3.00
CA ALA A 175 -14.62 11.92 2.15
C ALA A 175 -16.14 12.11 2.24
N VAL A 176 -16.93 11.03 2.30
CA VAL A 176 -18.37 11.07 2.53
C VAL A 176 -18.69 11.64 3.92
N GLY A 177 -17.99 11.19 4.97
CA GLY A 177 -18.15 11.71 6.34
C GLY A 177 -17.85 13.21 6.44
N TYR A 178 -16.94 13.72 5.63
CA TYR A 178 -16.56 15.15 5.56
C TYR A 178 -17.10 15.86 4.32
N ALA A 179 -18.17 15.38 3.68
CA ALA A 179 -18.70 15.95 2.43
C ALA A 179 -19.00 17.45 2.53
N GLY A 180 -19.50 17.93 3.67
CA GLY A 180 -19.76 19.35 3.91
C GLY A 180 -18.52 20.27 3.89
N PHE A 181 -17.32 19.68 4.02
CA PHE A 181 -16.04 20.40 3.97
C PHE A 181 -15.28 20.12 2.68
N LEU A 182 -15.44 18.94 2.08
CA LEU A 182 -14.67 18.45 0.96
C LEU A 182 -14.61 19.44 -0.21
N PHE A 183 -15.74 20.02 -0.60
CA PHE A 183 -15.84 20.93 -1.74
C PHE A 183 -15.47 22.38 -1.42
N ARG A 184 -15.10 22.70 -0.18
CA ARG A 184 -14.60 24.03 0.15
C ARG A 184 -13.16 24.18 -0.38
N LYS A 185 -12.83 25.33 -0.98
CA LYS A 185 -11.50 25.63 -1.55
C LYS A 185 -10.35 25.32 -0.58
N ALA A 186 -10.56 25.57 0.73
CA ALA A 186 -9.55 25.32 1.77
C ALA A 186 -9.14 23.84 1.92
N TYR A 187 -9.97 22.90 1.47
CA TYR A 187 -9.76 21.46 1.58
C TYR A 187 -9.51 20.83 0.21
N PHE A 188 -10.38 21.12 -0.75
CA PHE A 188 -10.45 20.46 -2.04
C PHE A 188 -9.11 20.47 -2.80
N PHE A 189 -8.55 21.66 -3.06
CA PHE A 189 -7.32 21.76 -3.85
C PHE A 189 -6.12 21.09 -3.18
N ARG A 190 -6.03 21.16 -1.85
CA ARG A 190 -4.96 20.52 -1.10
C ARG A 190 -5.06 19.00 -1.18
N LEU A 191 -6.27 18.45 -1.01
CA LEU A 191 -6.51 17.01 -1.08
C LEU A 191 -6.28 16.48 -2.50
N MET A 192 -6.78 17.19 -3.51
CA MET A 192 -6.56 16.84 -4.91
C MET A 192 -5.08 16.85 -5.29
N ALA A 193 -4.33 17.87 -4.84
CA ALA A 193 -2.90 17.94 -5.07
C ALA A 193 -2.16 16.77 -4.39
N ALA A 194 -2.50 16.45 -3.14
CA ALA A 194 -1.89 15.32 -2.44
C ALA A 194 -2.21 13.99 -3.11
N GLY A 195 -3.47 13.77 -3.53
CA GLY A 195 -3.87 12.57 -4.27
C GLY A 195 -3.12 12.44 -5.61
N LEU A 196 -3.02 13.53 -6.38
CA LEU A 196 -2.30 13.54 -7.63
C LEU A 196 -0.80 13.24 -7.43
N ILE A 197 -0.17 13.89 -6.45
CA ILE A 197 1.24 13.63 -6.10
C ILE A 197 1.43 12.16 -5.70
N SER A 198 0.53 11.60 -4.90
CA SER A 198 0.59 10.19 -4.48
C SER A 198 0.60 9.24 -5.68
N VAL A 199 -0.32 9.45 -6.62
CA VAL A 199 -0.43 8.63 -7.82
C VAL A 199 0.80 8.83 -8.71
N MET A 200 1.24 10.07 -8.93
CA MET A 200 2.42 10.36 -9.74
C MET A 200 3.68 9.71 -9.19
N MET A 201 3.91 9.80 -7.89
CA MET A 201 5.09 9.19 -7.24
C MET A 201 5.15 7.68 -7.46
N ALA A 202 4.01 6.99 -7.43
CA ALA A 202 3.95 5.54 -7.59
C ALA A 202 3.97 5.11 -9.06
N VAL A 203 3.22 5.82 -9.92
CA VAL A 203 2.97 5.40 -11.31
C VAL A 203 4.06 5.88 -12.26
N LEU A 204 4.79 6.94 -11.93
CA LEU A 204 5.76 7.54 -12.85
C LEU A 204 6.82 6.54 -13.36
N PRO A 205 7.44 5.69 -12.52
CA PRO A 205 8.40 4.70 -13.01
C PRO A 205 7.75 3.63 -13.90
N MET A 206 6.54 3.19 -13.54
CA MET A 206 5.76 2.20 -14.32
C MET A 206 5.32 2.79 -15.66
N GLY A 207 4.85 4.05 -15.65
CA GLY A 207 4.46 4.77 -16.87
C GLY A 207 5.64 5.00 -17.80
N ALA A 208 6.80 5.36 -17.27
CA ALA A 208 8.02 5.50 -18.05
C ALA A 208 8.41 4.18 -18.73
N ALA A 209 8.38 3.06 -18.01
CA ALA A 209 8.66 1.75 -18.57
C ALA A 209 7.65 1.34 -19.67
N TYR A 210 6.36 1.60 -19.43
CA TYR A 210 5.32 1.34 -20.44
C TYR A 210 5.53 2.17 -21.72
N LEU A 211 5.81 3.45 -21.58
CA LEU A 211 6.06 4.35 -22.71
C LEU A 211 7.34 3.99 -23.50
N THR A 212 8.30 3.33 -22.87
CA THR A 212 9.51 2.81 -23.52
C THR A 212 9.33 1.41 -24.12
N GLY A 213 8.10 0.87 -24.13
CA GLY A 213 7.74 -0.37 -24.82
C GLY A 213 7.67 -1.61 -23.93
N THR A 214 7.80 -1.49 -22.60
CA THR A 214 7.60 -2.63 -21.71
C THR A 214 6.10 -2.93 -21.60
N PRO A 215 5.63 -4.15 -21.91
CA PRO A 215 4.21 -4.49 -21.83
C PRO A 215 3.72 -4.51 -20.39
N LEU A 216 2.41 -4.41 -20.19
CA LEU A 216 1.79 -4.64 -18.89
C LEU A 216 1.93 -6.11 -18.48
N GLN A 217 2.25 -6.36 -17.23
CA GLN A 217 2.27 -7.70 -16.65
C GLN A 217 0.87 -8.35 -16.71
N GLY A 218 0.81 -9.67 -16.85
CA GLY A 218 -0.42 -10.41 -17.10
C GLY A 218 -1.57 -10.12 -16.14
N SER A 219 -1.30 -10.09 -14.82
CA SER A 219 -2.32 -9.79 -13.80
C SER A 219 -2.86 -8.36 -13.92
N LEU A 220 -2.01 -7.39 -14.26
CA LEU A 220 -2.44 -6.01 -14.44
C LEU A 220 -3.27 -5.84 -15.72
N ARG A 221 -2.87 -6.52 -16.79
CA ARG A 221 -3.60 -6.55 -18.05
C ARG A 221 -4.99 -7.18 -17.89
N TRP A 222 -5.06 -8.33 -17.19
CA TRP A 222 -6.34 -8.96 -16.86
C TRP A 222 -7.23 -8.05 -16.02
N GLY A 223 -6.70 -7.44 -14.97
CA GLY A 223 -7.46 -6.49 -14.15
C GLY A 223 -8.00 -5.30 -14.93
N MET A 224 -7.24 -4.80 -15.93
CA MET A 224 -7.70 -3.74 -16.82
C MET A 224 -8.78 -4.22 -17.80
N SER A 225 -8.69 -5.43 -18.35
CA SER A 225 -9.72 -5.98 -19.25
C SER A 225 -11.05 -6.15 -18.52
N VAL A 226 -11.04 -6.63 -17.27
CA VAL A 226 -12.24 -6.72 -16.43
C VAL A 226 -12.90 -5.35 -16.21
N ILE A 227 -12.10 -4.31 -15.93
CA ILE A 227 -12.63 -2.95 -15.75
C ILE A 227 -13.21 -2.39 -17.07
N GLN A 228 -12.65 -2.75 -18.22
CA GLN A 228 -13.10 -2.32 -19.54
C GLN A 228 -14.31 -3.13 -20.05
N GLY A 229 -14.78 -4.12 -19.29
CA GLY A 229 -15.93 -4.96 -19.68
C GLY A 229 -15.60 -5.97 -20.77
N GLY A 230 -14.34 -6.30 -20.97
CA GLY A 230 -13.91 -7.36 -21.87
C GLY A 230 -14.13 -8.72 -21.23
N ASP A 231 -15.10 -9.49 -21.73
CA ASP A 231 -15.12 -10.93 -21.55
C ASP A 231 -13.95 -11.49 -22.38
N ASP A 232 -12.84 -11.82 -21.71
CA ASP A 232 -11.85 -12.71 -22.31
C ASP A 232 -12.52 -14.10 -22.41
N GLU A 233 -13.23 -14.35 -23.54
CA GLU A 233 -13.49 -15.72 -24.00
C GLU A 233 -12.10 -16.38 -24.09
N GLU A 234 -11.80 -17.21 -23.13
CA GLU A 234 -10.75 -18.19 -23.16
C GLU A 234 -10.97 -19.03 -24.42
N LYS A 235 -10.34 -18.64 -25.53
CA LYS A 235 -10.22 -19.53 -26.67
C LYS A 235 -9.33 -20.70 -26.23
N ASP A 236 -10.01 -21.67 -25.67
CA ASP A 236 -9.55 -23.04 -25.56
C ASP A 236 -9.21 -23.53 -26.97
N THR A 237 -7.95 -23.35 -27.35
CA THR A 237 -7.41 -23.99 -28.54
C THR A 237 -6.83 -25.31 -28.08
N GLY A 238 -7.64 -26.37 -28.29
CA GLY A 238 -7.34 -27.79 -28.11
C GLY A 238 -6.04 -28.27 -28.79
#